data_94dffd9c6b9a17d9373e9d2b90fa2bb1
#
_entry.id   94dffd9c6b9a17d9373e9d2b90fa2bb1
#
_cell.length_a   1.000
_cell.length_b   1.000
_cell.length_c   1.000
_cell.angle_alpha   90.00
_cell.angle_beta   90.00
_cell.angle_gamma   90.00
#
_symmetry.space_group_name_H-M   'P 1'
#
loop_
_entity.id
_entity.type
_entity.pdbx_description
1 polymer ?
#
loop_
_entity_poly.entity_id
_entity_poly.type
_entity_poly.pdbx_seq_one_letter_code
_entity_poly.pdbx_strand_id
1 'polypeptide(L)'
;DYDIGGKDKFILSKGHAVPILYAALYELGHIDTLSNFREVNSPLQGHPDKVRLDLMHATTGALGQGLSIAIGHALACKTKNLDNKIFCVLGDGEIQEGQIWEAFMLAPKYELDNLVCFVDYNKSQNDGYVKDILDMGDLEAKIKSFGWNTYTVDGHNLEEIDEIMKYAGRDRVKNPPTCIILDTVKGKGIPFMEEPEWHAKAPNKEEYLQSLKELGYESN
;
A
#
# COMPACT_ATOMS: atom_id res chain seq x y z
N ASP A 1 3.64 -15.61 -0.14
CA ASP A 1 5.07 -15.61 0.16
C ASP A 1 5.74 -14.46 -0.58
N TYR A 2 6.17 -13.45 0.18
CA TYR A 2 6.94 -12.33 -0.37
C TYR A 2 8.39 -12.78 -0.54
N ASP A 3 8.74 -13.14 -1.77
CA ASP A 3 10.10 -13.52 -2.13
C ASP A 3 10.90 -12.28 -2.57
N ILE A 4 11.66 -11.68 -1.65
CA ILE A 4 12.46 -10.49 -1.88
C ILE A 4 13.60 -10.72 -2.87
N GLY A 5 14.08 -11.91 -3.02
CA GLY A 5 15.01 -12.31 -4.10
C GLY A 5 14.27 -12.80 -5.34
N GLY A 6 12.95 -12.89 -5.25
CA GLY A 6 12.12 -13.54 -6.20
C GLY A 6 11.61 -12.66 -7.33
N LYS A 7 10.63 -13.24 -8.00
CA LYS A 7 10.08 -12.67 -9.22
C LYS A 7 9.27 -11.40 -8.97
N ASP A 8 8.41 -11.39 -7.94
CA ASP A 8 7.40 -10.35 -7.74
C ASP A 8 7.98 -9.06 -7.17
N LYS A 9 7.29 -7.95 -7.40
CA LYS A 9 7.69 -6.63 -6.91
C LYS A 9 6.58 -6.02 -6.07
N PHE A 10 6.98 -5.41 -4.94
CA PHE A 10 6.08 -4.71 -4.04
C PHE A 10 6.49 -3.24 -3.93
N ILE A 11 5.55 -2.33 -4.17
CA ILE A 11 5.77 -0.88 -4.12
C ILE A 11 4.79 -0.27 -3.14
N LEU A 12 5.30 0.25 -2.04
CA LEU A 12 4.52 1.03 -1.09
C LEU A 12 4.49 2.48 -1.54
N SER A 13 3.47 2.88 -2.30
CA SER A 13 3.34 4.25 -2.84
C SER A 13 3.09 5.26 -1.72
N LYS A 14 2.19 4.96 -0.77
CA LYS A 14 2.02 5.70 0.49
C LYS A 14 3.24 5.50 1.40
N GLY A 15 4.39 6.03 0.98
CA GLY A 15 5.69 5.72 1.58
C GLY A 15 5.82 6.03 3.07
N HIS A 16 5.01 6.95 3.60
CA HIS A 16 4.95 7.26 5.03
C HIS A 16 4.46 6.08 5.90
N ALA A 17 3.80 5.08 5.30
CA ALA A 17 3.41 3.84 5.99
C ALA A 17 4.55 2.80 6.08
N VAL A 18 5.78 3.17 5.76
CA VAL A 18 6.94 2.26 5.76
C VAL A 18 7.20 1.53 7.08
N PRO A 19 6.84 2.03 8.28
CA PRO A 19 7.03 1.27 9.52
C PRO A 19 6.40 -0.12 9.48
N ILE A 20 5.19 -0.26 8.89
CA ILE A 20 4.56 -1.58 8.78
C ILE A 20 5.30 -2.49 7.80
N LEU A 21 5.85 -1.94 6.72
CA LEU A 21 6.67 -2.71 5.77
C LEU A 21 7.95 -3.22 6.45
N TYR A 22 8.64 -2.39 7.23
CA TYR A 22 9.81 -2.83 7.98
C TYR A 22 9.46 -3.86 9.06
N ALA A 23 8.33 -3.69 9.77
CA ALA A 23 7.85 -4.68 10.72
C ALA A 23 7.60 -6.03 10.04
N ALA A 24 6.93 -6.04 8.88
CA ALA A 24 6.71 -7.25 8.11
C ALA A 24 8.03 -7.91 7.65
N LEU A 25 9.00 -7.12 7.18
CA LEU A 25 10.31 -7.62 6.78
C LEU A 25 11.11 -8.20 7.96
N TYR A 26 10.96 -7.61 9.15
CA TYR A 26 11.58 -8.11 10.37
C TYR A 26 10.96 -9.46 10.80
N GLU A 27 9.64 -9.55 10.83
CA GLU A 27 8.93 -10.79 11.17
C GLU A 27 9.22 -11.92 10.17
N LEU A 28 9.47 -11.59 8.91
CA LEU A 28 9.87 -12.55 7.87
C LEU A 28 11.38 -12.88 7.90
N GLY A 29 12.16 -12.26 8.77
CA GLY A 29 13.60 -12.51 8.91
C GLY A 29 14.47 -11.90 7.80
N HIS A 30 13.96 -10.89 7.08
CA HIS A 30 14.71 -10.21 6.02
C HIS A 30 15.55 -9.04 6.53
N ILE A 31 15.23 -8.51 7.71
CA ILE A 31 16.04 -7.54 8.45
C ILE A 31 16.18 -7.96 9.91
N ASP A 32 17.31 -7.65 10.52
CA ASP A 32 17.67 -8.17 11.85
C ASP A 32 17.18 -7.30 13.00
N THR A 33 16.83 -6.04 12.75
CA THR A 33 16.46 -5.08 13.81
C THR A 33 15.59 -3.96 13.28
N LEU A 34 14.74 -3.41 14.15
CA LEU A 34 13.97 -2.18 13.92
C LEU A 34 14.49 -1.00 14.75
N SER A 35 15.48 -1.23 15.63
CA SER A 35 15.92 -0.26 16.64
C SER A 35 16.56 1.03 16.08
N ASN A 36 17.03 0.97 14.83
CA ASN A 36 17.67 2.10 14.16
C ASN A 36 16.75 2.84 13.17
N PHE A 37 15.44 2.66 13.30
CA PHE A 37 14.45 3.33 12.45
C PHE A 37 14.58 4.85 12.52
N ARG A 38 14.69 5.52 11.35
CA ARG A 38 14.84 6.97 11.18
C ARG A 38 16.13 7.56 11.81
N GLU A 39 17.10 6.76 12.17
CA GLU A 39 18.40 7.26 12.58
C GLU A 39 19.23 7.74 11.38
N VAL A 40 20.16 8.64 11.64
CA VAL A 40 21.07 9.15 10.60
C VAL A 40 21.93 7.98 10.08
N ASN A 41 22.02 7.85 8.76
CA ASN A 41 22.68 6.75 8.05
C ASN A 41 22.08 5.36 8.21
N SER A 42 20.98 5.20 8.91
CA SER A 42 20.26 3.93 8.95
C SER A 42 19.70 3.56 7.56
N PRO A 43 19.65 2.27 7.20
CA PRO A 43 18.89 1.83 6.02
C PRO A 43 17.39 1.96 6.21
N LEU A 44 16.89 2.01 7.46
CA LEU A 44 15.47 2.09 7.78
C LEU A 44 15.02 3.56 7.87
N GLN A 45 14.87 4.19 6.70
CA GLN A 45 14.45 5.58 6.59
C GLN A 45 12.95 5.76 6.84
N GLY A 46 12.49 7.01 7.00
CA GLY A 46 11.06 7.34 7.20
C GLY A 46 10.16 7.09 5.97
N HIS A 47 10.74 6.73 4.84
CA HIS A 47 10.10 6.30 3.60
C HIS A 47 10.93 5.17 2.98
N PRO A 48 10.36 4.32 2.12
CA PRO A 48 11.15 3.33 1.37
C PRO A 48 12.26 4.00 0.57
N ASP A 49 13.50 3.57 0.78
CA ASP A 49 14.67 4.07 0.05
C ASP A 49 15.46 2.88 -0.52
N LYS A 50 15.35 2.70 -1.83
CA LYS A 50 16.02 1.59 -2.54
C LYS A 50 17.55 1.72 -2.54
N VAL A 51 18.08 2.93 -2.41
CA VAL A 51 19.53 3.16 -2.40
C VAL A 51 20.14 2.72 -1.06
N ARG A 52 19.38 2.85 0.03
CA ARG A 52 19.83 2.51 1.39
C ARG A 52 19.46 1.10 1.82
N LEU A 53 18.33 0.59 1.33
CA LEU A 53 17.86 -0.76 1.61
C LEU A 53 17.47 -1.43 0.28
N ASP A 54 18.33 -2.33 -0.20
CA ASP A 54 18.18 -2.98 -1.51
C ASP A 54 16.93 -3.88 -1.58
N LEU A 55 16.35 -4.25 -0.45
CA LEU A 55 15.07 -4.95 -0.36
C LEU A 55 13.90 -4.10 -0.90
N MET A 56 14.03 -2.78 -0.98
CA MET A 56 13.01 -1.92 -1.53
C MET A 56 13.01 -1.98 -3.07
N HIS A 57 11.85 -2.15 -3.67
CA HIS A 57 11.73 -2.18 -5.13
C HIS A 57 11.63 -0.79 -5.76
N ALA A 58 11.26 0.22 -4.96
CA ALA A 58 11.22 1.62 -5.36
C ALA A 58 11.53 2.53 -4.16
N THR A 59 12.10 3.71 -4.43
CA THR A 59 12.12 4.83 -3.48
C THR A 59 10.80 5.57 -3.63
N THR A 60 10.05 5.73 -2.55
CA THR A 60 8.74 6.40 -2.51
C THR A 60 8.67 7.40 -1.37
N GLY A 61 7.59 8.20 -1.30
CA GLY A 61 7.40 9.23 -0.29
C GLY A 61 6.71 10.47 -0.86
N ALA A 62 7.12 10.92 -2.05
CA ALA A 62 6.31 11.86 -2.83
C ALA A 62 5.05 11.12 -3.31
N LEU A 63 3.88 11.57 -2.82
CA LEU A 63 2.61 10.91 -3.10
C LEU A 63 2.29 10.93 -4.60
N GLY A 64 1.57 9.90 -5.04
CA GLY A 64 1.15 9.75 -6.44
C GLY A 64 2.19 9.10 -7.36
N GLN A 65 3.45 8.94 -6.94
CA GLN A 65 4.52 8.46 -7.82
C GLN A 65 4.54 6.93 -7.97
N GLY A 66 4.20 6.20 -6.91
CA GLY A 66 4.43 4.76 -6.83
C GLY A 66 3.64 3.95 -7.86
N LEU A 67 2.42 4.36 -8.22
CA LEU A 67 1.61 3.64 -9.21
C LEU A 67 2.25 3.73 -10.61
N SER A 68 2.77 4.90 -11.00
CA SER A 68 3.49 5.07 -12.27
C SER A 68 4.78 4.23 -12.32
N ILE A 69 5.50 4.14 -11.19
CA ILE A 69 6.68 3.26 -11.07
C ILE A 69 6.25 1.79 -11.21
N ALA A 70 5.16 1.39 -10.55
CA ALA A 70 4.62 0.02 -10.66
C ALA A 70 4.22 -0.34 -12.10
N ILE A 71 3.60 0.59 -12.82
CA ILE A 71 3.28 0.44 -14.25
C ILE A 71 4.55 0.22 -15.07
N GLY A 72 5.61 0.98 -14.81
CA GLY A 72 6.90 0.79 -15.46
C GLY A 72 7.49 -0.60 -15.25
N HIS A 73 7.43 -1.11 -14.01
CA HIS A 73 7.85 -2.48 -13.70
C HIS A 73 6.98 -3.53 -14.40
N ALA A 74 5.64 -3.37 -14.35
CA ALA A 74 4.71 -4.29 -14.98
C ALA A 74 4.91 -4.37 -16.50
N LEU A 75 5.07 -3.21 -17.15
CA LEU A 75 5.33 -3.11 -18.57
C LEU A 75 6.68 -3.74 -18.96
N ALA A 76 7.72 -3.52 -18.16
CA ALA A 76 9.03 -4.13 -18.38
C ALA A 76 8.99 -5.66 -18.28
N CYS A 77 8.25 -6.20 -17.29
CA CYS A 77 8.07 -7.64 -17.15
C CYS A 77 7.30 -8.22 -18.35
N LYS A 78 6.19 -7.57 -18.73
CA LYS A 78 5.38 -7.99 -19.89
C LYS A 78 6.19 -7.98 -21.19
N THR A 79 6.97 -6.92 -21.43
CA THR A 79 7.83 -6.79 -22.63
C THR A 79 8.91 -7.87 -22.68
N LYS A 80 9.40 -8.33 -21.54
CA LYS A 80 10.42 -9.38 -21.42
C LYS A 80 9.83 -10.78 -21.30
N ASN A 81 8.49 -10.93 -21.37
CA ASN A 81 7.76 -12.19 -21.15
C ASN A 81 8.12 -12.85 -19.81
N LEU A 82 8.17 -12.04 -18.74
CA LEU A 82 8.38 -12.51 -17.37
C LEU A 82 7.04 -12.64 -16.64
N ASP A 83 6.85 -13.69 -15.85
CA ASP A 83 5.63 -13.99 -15.10
C ASP A 83 5.53 -13.23 -13.77
N ASN A 84 6.30 -12.17 -13.59
CA ASN A 84 6.29 -11.39 -12.36
C ASN A 84 4.96 -10.68 -12.15
N LYS A 85 4.47 -10.70 -10.91
CA LYS A 85 3.39 -9.82 -10.45
C LYS A 85 3.98 -8.57 -9.81
N ILE A 86 3.29 -7.47 -10.01
CA ILE A 86 3.66 -6.17 -9.44
C ILE A 86 2.52 -5.73 -8.52
N PHE A 87 2.85 -5.49 -7.27
CA PHE A 87 1.91 -5.04 -6.26
C PHE A 87 2.21 -3.59 -5.89
N CYS A 88 1.17 -2.74 -5.83
CA CYS A 88 1.30 -1.35 -5.45
C CYS A 88 0.26 -1.00 -4.40
N VAL A 89 0.67 -0.37 -3.30
CA VAL A 89 -0.25 0.07 -2.24
C VAL A 89 -0.32 1.59 -2.23
N LEU A 90 -1.53 2.10 -2.44
CA LEU A 90 -1.89 3.52 -2.40
C LEU A 90 -2.62 3.85 -1.11
N GLY A 91 -2.62 5.12 -0.71
CA GLY A 91 -3.57 5.68 0.25
C GLY A 91 -4.74 6.37 -0.45
N ASP A 92 -5.88 6.47 0.21
CA ASP A 92 -7.07 7.16 -0.32
C ASP A 92 -6.83 8.67 -0.49
N GLY A 93 -6.18 9.34 0.46
CA GLY A 93 -5.76 10.73 0.28
C GLY A 93 -4.70 10.89 -0.83
N GLU A 94 -3.85 9.90 -1.05
CA GLU A 94 -2.88 9.90 -2.15
C GLU A 94 -3.56 9.87 -3.52
N ILE A 95 -4.73 9.24 -3.64
CA ILE A 95 -5.47 9.18 -4.92
C ILE A 95 -5.94 10.57 -5.37
N GLN A 96 -5.98 11.56 -4.50
CA GLN A 96 -6.27 12.96 -4.89
C GLN A 96 -5.19 13.57 -5.81
N GLU A 97 -3.99 12.98 -5.87
CA GLU A 97 -2.94 13.39 -6.78
C GLU A 97 -3.30 13.11 -8.26
N GLY A 98 -3.19 14.12 -9.12
CA GLY A 98 -3.56 14.01 -10.55
C GLY A 98 -2.83 12.90 -11.28
N GLN A 99 -1.56 12.65 -10.94
CA GLN A 99 -0.74 11.61 -11.55
C GLN A 99 -1.29 10.18 -11.33
N ILE A 100 -2.03 9.94 -10.25
CA ILE A 100 -2.70 8.65 -10.04
C ILE A 100 -3.75 8.40 -11.12
N TRP A 101 -4.53 9.42 -11.50
CA TRP A 101 -5.55 9.30 -12.54
C TRP A 101 -4.93 9.09 -13.92
N GLU A 102 -3.80 9.74 -14.22
CA GLU A 102 -3.02 9.48 -15.43
C GLU A 102 -2.54 8.02 -15.47
N ALA A 103 -2.07 7.49 -14.34
CA ALA A 103 -1.64 6.10 -14.21
C ALA A 103 -2.83 5.12 -14.36
N PHE A 104 -3.99 5.43 -13.80
CA PHE A 104 -5.21 4.62 -13.99
C PHE A 104 -5.63 4.54 -15.46
N MET A 105 -5.45 5.60 -16.26
CA MET A 105 -5.70 5.56 -17.70
C MET A 105 -4.68 4.72 -18.46
N LEU A 106 -3.41 4.74 -18.03
CA LEU A 106 -2.31 4.13 -18.77
C LEU A 106 -2.27 2.60 -18.64
N ALA A 107 -2.50 2.05 -17.45
CA ALA A 107 -2.33 0.64 -17.18
C ALA A 107 -3.27 -0.27 -18.02
N PRO A 108 -4.58 0.03 -18.18
CA PRO A 108 -5.46 -0.74 -19.05
C PRO A 108 -5.10 -0.67 -20.52
N LYS A 109 -4.56 0.48 -20.98
CA LYS A 109 -4.10 0.63 -22.37
C LYS A 109 -3.05 -0.42 -22.75
N TYR A 110 -2.20 -0.80 -21.81
CA TYR A 110 -1.15 -1.80 -22.01
C TYR A 110 -1.56 -3.19 -21.49
N GLU A 111 -2.82 -3.35 -21.07
CA GLU A 111 -3.36 -4.63 -20.59
C GLU A 111 -2.45 -5.26 -19.51
N LEU A 112 -2.11 -4.47 -18.48
CA LEU A 112 -1.16 -4.89 -17.43
C LEU A 112 -1.83 -5.82 -16.40
N ASP A 113 -2.20 -7.03 -16.82
CA ASP A 113 -2.80 -8.08 -16.00
C ASP A 113 -1.86 -8.62 -14.90
N ASN A 114 -0.61 -8.26 -14.98
CA ASN A 114 0.41 -8.52 -13.96
C ASN A 114 0.51 -7.41 -12.90
N LEU A 115 -0.33 -6.38 -12.97
CA LEU A 115 -0.37 -5.27 -12.00
C LEU A 115 -1.60 -5.41 -11.09
N VAL A 116 -1.34 -5.47 -9.78
CA VAL A 116 -2.36 -5.42 -8.72
C VAL A 116 -2.13 -4.17 -7.86
N CYS A 117 -3.12 -3.29 -7.83
CA CYS A 117 -3.12 -2.10 -7.01
C CYS A 117 -4.03 -2.31 -5.80
N PHE A 118 -3.57 -1.97 -4.61
CA PHE A 118 -4.39 -1.88 -3.40
C PHE A 118 -4.58 -0.42 -3.05
N VAL A 119 -5.78 -0.07 -2.62
CA VAL A 119 -6.09 1.23 -2.03
C VAL A 119 -6.43 1.02 -0.56
N ASP A 120 -5.60 1.50 0.34
CA ASP A 120 -5.96 1.58 1.76
C ASP A 120 -6.96 2.71 1.95
N TYR A 121 -8.24 2.35 1.91
CA TYR A 121 -9.37 3.25 2.02
C TYR A 121 -9.77 3.42 3.48
N ASN A 122 -8.90 4.07 4.26
CA ASN A 122 -9.11 4.32 5.68
C ASN A 122 -9.87 5.63 5.97
N LYS A 123 -10.25 6.36 4.94
CA LYS A 123 -11.08 7.58 4.96
C LYS A 123 -10.43 8.77 5.66
N SER A 124 -9.12 8.66 5.97
CA SER A 124 -8.35 9.67 6.71
C SER A 124 -7.09 10.09 5.96
N GLN A 125 -6.81 11.37 5.97
CA GLN A 125 -5.56 11.96 5.50
C GLN A 125 -5.00 12.93 6.54
N ASN A 126 -3.84 13.55 6.23
CA ASN A 126 -3.12 14.40 7.20
C ASN A 126 -3.99 15.49 7.84
N ASP A 127 -4.84 16.13 7.07
CA ASP A 127 -5.60 17.32 7.48
C ASP A 127 -7.04 16.99 7.92
N GLY A 128 -7.43 15.72 7.96
CA GLY A 128 -8.77 15.32 8.38
C GLY A 128 -9.34 14.14 7.60
N TYR A 129 -10.66 14.03 7.59
CA TYR A 129 -11.32 13.01 6.79
C TYR A 129 -11.30 13.35 5.30
N VAL A 130 -11.03 12.35 4.47
CA VAL A 130 -10.99 12.50 3.00
C VAL A 130 -12.26 13.13 2.44
N LYS A 131 -13.43 12.74 2.96
CA LYS A 131 -14.74 13.29 2.53
C LYS A 131 -14.89 14.80 2.79
N ASP A 132 -14.21 15.33 3.81
CA ASP A 132 -14.33 16.72 4.22
C ASP A 132 -13.29 17.61 3.53
N ILE A 133 -12.16 17.01 3.11
CA ILE A 133 -11.07 17.72 2.42
C ILE A 133 -11.32 17.71 0.89
N LEU A 134 -11.42 16.53 0.29
CA LEU A 134 -11.76 16.34 -1.10
C LEU A 134 -12.43 14.99 -1.29
N ASP A 135 -13.75 14.98 -1.31
CA ASP A 135 -14.53 13.75 -1.47
C ASP A 135 -14.26 13.09 -2.83
N MET A 136 -13.84 11.83 -2.77
CA MET A 136 -13.59 11.03 -3.96
C MET A 136 -14.88 10.38 -4.53
N GLY A 137 -16.02 10.53 -3.86
CA GLY A 137 -17.28 9.91 -4.28
C GLY A 137 -17.17 8.40 -4.44
N ASP A 138 -17.85 7.83 -5.43
CA ASP A 138 -17.76 6.40 -5.76
C ASP A 138 -16.43 6.07 -6.43
N LEU A 139 -15.43 5.74 -5.61
CA LEU A 139 -14.07 5.42 -6.08
C LEU A 139 -14.04 4.16 -6.93
N GLU A 140 -14.84 3.14 -6.56
CA GLU A 140 -14.90 1.89 -7.30
C GLU A 140 -15.43 2.11 -8.74
N ALA A 141 -16.53 2.83 -8.87
CA ALA A 141 -17.08 3.16 -10.17
C ALA A 141 -16.11 3.99 -11.03
N LYS A 142 -15.39 4.94 -10.42
CA LYS A 142 -14.38 5.75 -11.11
C LYS A 142 -13.25 4.89 -11.66
N ILE A 143 -12.65 4.03 -10.85
CA ILE A 143 -11.53 3.17 -11.28
C ILE A 143 -12.01 2.16 -12.33
N LYS A 144 -13.20 1.57 -12.15
CA LYS A 144 -13.84 0.70 -13.17
C LYS A 144 -14.02 1.42 -14.51
N SER A 145 -14.38 2.70 -14.49
CA SER A 145 -14.58 3.47 -15.73
C SER A 145 -13.31 3.65 -16.56
N PHE A 146 -12.13 3.55 -15.94
CA PHE A 146 -10.85 3.50 -16.64
C PHE A 146 -10.51 2.13 -17.23
N GLY A 147 -11.30 1.09 -16.94
CA GLY A 147 -11.09 -0.26 -17.49
C GLY A 147 -10.30 -1.20 -16.57
N TRP A 148 -10.24 -0.93 -15.28
CA TRP A 148 -9.68 -1.83 -14.29
C TRP A 148 -10.71 -2.84 -13.79
N ASN A 149 -10.28 -4.05 -13.48
CA ASN A 149 -11.01 -4.94 -12.58
C ASN A 149 -10.92 -4.36 -11.16
N THR A 150 -12.04 -3.90 -10.62
CA THR A 150 -12.04 -3.22 -9.33
C THR A 150 -13.01 -3.92 -8.37
N TYR A 151 -12.54 -4.12 -7.15
CA TYR A 151 -13.29 -4.79 -6.07
C TYR A 151 -13.12 -3.97 -4.78
N THR A 152 -14.20 -3.86 -4.01
CA THR A 152 -14.16 -3.31 -2.64
C THR A 152 -14.39 -4.45 -1.67
N VAL A 153 -13.51 -4.59 -0.67
CA VAL A 153 -13.53 -5.67 0.32
C VAL A 153 -13.27 -5.11 1.72
N ASP A 154 -13.66 -5.83 2.76
CA ASP A 154 -13.24 -5.53 4.12
C ASP A 154 -11.71 -5.72 4.23
N GLY A 155 -10.98 -4.61 4.37
CA GLY A 155 -9.51 -4.60 4.46
C GLY A 155 -8.96 -5.21 5.75
N HIS A 156 -9.81 -5.59 6.69
CA HIS A 156 -9.46 -6.33 7.91
C HIS A 156 -9.82 -7.83 7.83
N ASN A 157 -10.43 -8.28 6.74
CA ASN A 157 -10.78 -9.67 6.47
C ASN A 157 -9.75 -10.31 5.53
N LEU A 158 -8.76 -11.02 6.11
CA LEU A 158 -7.68 -11.64 5.34
C LEU A 158 -8.19 -12.74 4.39
N GLU A 159 -9.29 -13.43 4.74
CA GLU A 159 -9.87 -14.48 3.92
C GLU A 159 -10.48 -13.87 2.65
N GLU A 160 -11.21 -12.77 2.78
CA GLU A 160 -11.80 -12.04 1.64
C GLU A 160 -10.72 -11.47 0.72
N ILE A 161 -9.65 -10.89 1.29
CA ILE A 161 -8.49 -10.40 0.52
C ILE A 161 -7.83 -11.56 -0.25
N ASP A 162 -7.59 -12.70 0.40
CA ASP A 162 -6.97 -13.87 -0.23
C ASP A 162 -7.84 -14.44 -1.36
N GLU A 163 -9.17 -14.49 -1.17
CA GLU A 163 -10.10 -14.90 -2.22
C GLU A 163 -10.01 -14.01 -3.45
N ILE A 164 -10.08 -12.69 -3.29
CA ILE A 164 -9.97 -11.76 -4.41
C ILE A 164 -8.60 -11.85 -5.08
N MET A 165 -7.53 -12.00 -4.32
CA MET A 165 -6.17 -12.19 -4.84
C MET A 165 -6.05 -13.43 -5.73
N LYS A 166 -6.79 -14.51 -5.45
CA LYS A 166 -6.84 -15.70 -6.30
C LYS A 166 -7.47 -15.45 -7.67
N TYR A 167 -8.35 -14.46 -7.77
CA TYR A 167 -8.99 -14.04 -9.03
C TYR A 167 -8.22 -12.95 -9.76
N ALA A 168 -7.36 -12.20 -9.07
CA ALA A 168 -6.58 -11.13 -9.66
C ALA A 168 -5.74 -11.63 -10.85
N GLY A 169 -5.91 -11.02 -12.02
CA GLY A 169 -5.18 -11.38 -13.23
C GLY A 169 -5.64 -12.68 -13.92
N ARG A 170 -6.81 -13.23 -13.57
CA ARG A 170 -7.36 -14.45 -14.20
C ARG A 170 -8.40 -14.19 -15.28
N ASP A 171 -8.86 -12.96 -15.45
CA ASP A 171 -9.77 -12.64 -16.54
C ASP A 171 -9.03 -12.70 -17.88
N ARG A 172 -9.28 -13.78 -18.64
CA ARG A 172 -8.58 -14.08 -19.88
C ARG A 172 -9.13 -13.34 -21.10
N VAL A 173 -10.18 -12.55 -20.95
CA VAL A 173 -10.86 -11.94 -22.10
C VAL A 173 -10.27 -10.61 -22.49
N LYS A 174 -9.79 -9.81 -21.52
CA LYS A 174 -9.21 -8.47 -21.77
C LYS A 174 -7.93 -8.18 -21.00
N ASN A 175 -7.48 -9.06 -20.12
CA ASN A 175 -6.27 -8.91 -19.29
C ASN A 175 -6.10 -7.52 -18.64
N PRO A 176 -7.13 -6.93 -18.01
CA PRO A 176 -7.00 -5.63 -17.37
C PRO A 176 -6.21 -5.73 -16.06
N PRO A 177 -5.57 -4.64 -15.63
CA PRO A 177 -5.01 -4.56 -14.28
C PRO A 177 -6.11 -4.68 -13.22
N THR A 178 -5.73 -5.08 -12.01
CA THR A 178 -6.66 -5.25 -10.89
C THR A 178 -6.43 -4.19 -9.82
N CYS A 179 -7.52 -3.57 -9.33
CA CYS A 179 -7.50 -2.68 -8.18
C CYS A 179 -8.40 -3.24 -7.08
N ILE A 180 -7.86 -3.34 -5.87
CA ILE A 180 -8.58 -3.82 -4.69
C ILE A 180 -8.66 -2.67 -3.70
N ILE A 181 -9.86 -2.17 -3.45
CA ILE A 181 -10.13 -1.14 -2.45
C ILE A 181 -10.35 -1.86 -1.12
N LEU A 182 -9.44 -1.64 -0.21
CA LEU A 182 -9.48 -2.20 1.14
C LEU A 182 -10.23 -1.21 2.04
N ASP A 183 -11.48 -1.49 2.38
CA ASP A 183 -12.22 -0.69 3.36
C ASP A 183 -11.64 -0.97 4.74
N THR A 184 -10.88 -0.02 5.26
CA THR A 184 -10.13 -0.13 6.51
C THR A 184 -10.54 0.93 7.52
N VAL A 185 -10.15 0.70 8.76
CA VAL A 185 -10.22 1.68 9.85
C VAL A 185 -8.79 2.04 10.24
N LYS A 186 -8.46 3.34 10.14
CA LYS A 186 -7.18 3.85 10.63
C LYS A 186 -7.02 3.52 12.11
N GLY A 187 -5.83 3.04 12.52
CA GLY A 187 -5.56 2.75 13.92
C GLY A 187 -6.30 1.54 14.49
N LYS A 188 -6.92 0.70 13.66
CA LYS A 188 -7.68 -0.48 14.06
C LYS A 188 -6.99 -1.29 15.15
N GLY A 189 -7.72 -1.56 16.22
CA GLY A 189 -7.22 -2.26 17.41
C GLY A 189 -6.73 -1.34 18.52
N ILE A 190 -6.60 -0.03 18.25
CA ILE A 190 -6.23 0.99 19.23
C ILE A 190 -7.26 2.13 19.14
N PRO A 191 -8.41 2.06 19.83
CA PRO A 191 -9.56 2.96 19.63
C PRO A 191 -9.22 4.45 19.66
N PHE A 192 -8.32 4.88 20.53
CA PHE A 192 -7.94 6.29 20.59
C PHE A 192 -7.06 6.75 19.41
N MET A 193 -6.57 5.84 18.57
CA MET A 193 -5.80 6.14 17.36
C MET A 193 -6.63 6.07 16.06
N GLU A 194 -7.93 5.82 16.15
CA GLU A 194 -8.78 5.69 14.96
C GLU A 194 -9.15 7.06 14.33
N GLU A 195 -8.85 8.17 15.01
CA GLU A 195 -9.12 9.52 14.50
C GLU A 195 -8.01 10.05 13.57
N PRO A 196 -8.35 10.95 12.61
CA PRO A 196 -7.39 11.49 11.63
C PRO A 196 -6.16 12.16 12.25
N GLU A 197 -6.30 12.76 13.42
CA GLU A 197 -5.20 13.44 14.12
C GLU A 197 -3.98 12.54 14.40
N TRP A 198 -4.19 11.22 14.41
CA TRP A 198 -3.13 10.23 14.56
C TRP A 198 -2.38 9.92 13.26
N HIS A 199 -2.71 10.59 12.17
CA HIS A 199 -2.04 10.33 10.87
C HIS A 199 -0.54 10.59 10.93
N ALA A 200 -0.11 11.66 11.60
CA ALA A 200 1.29 12.05 11.71
C ALA A 200 1.80 12.15 13.16
N LYS A 201 1.03 11.64 14.12
CA LYS A 201 1.35 11.70 15.55
C LYS A 201 2.00 10.38 15.99
N ALA A 202 3.13 10.48 16.72
CA ALA A 202 3.70 9.34 17.43
C ALA A 202 3.14 9.30 18.86
N PRO A 203 2.86 8.11 19.43
CA PRO A 203 2.40 7.99 20.82
C PRO A 203 3.50 8.40 21.79
N ASN A 204 3.12 9.06 22.87
CA ASN A 204 3.98 9.23 24.02
C ASN A 204 4.10 7.91 24.81
N LYS A 205 4.89 7.89 25.89
CA LYS A 205 5.13 6.66 26.65
C LYS A 205 3.86 6.04 27.24
N GLU A 206 2.92 6.85 27.74
CA GLU A 206 1.68 6.39 28.34
C GLU A 206 0.74 5.85 27.26
N GLU A 207 0.58 6.58 26.17
CA GLU A 207 -0.18 6.18 24.97
C GLU A 207 0.38 4.88 24.36
N TYR A 208 1.71 4.75 24.32
CA TYR A 208 2.36 3.52 23.85
C TYR A 208 2.03 2.31 24.75
N LEU A 209 2.14 2.45 26.07
CA LEU A 209 1.81 1.37 27.00
C LEU A 209 0.32 1.00 26.93
N GLN A 210 -0.55 1.99 26.77
CA GLN A 210 -1.98 1.75 26.56
C GLN A 210 -2.22 0.99 25.25
N SER A 211 -1.55 1.38 24.16
CA SER A 211 -1.65 0.70 22.86
C SER A 211 -1.26 -0.78 22.96
N LEU A 212 -0.17 -1.09 23.67
CA LEU A 212 0.24 -2.47 23.89
C LEU A 212 -0.84 -3.28 24.62
N LYS A 213 -1.45 -2.69 25.66
CA LYS A 213 -2.52 -3.34 26.41
C LYS A 213 -3.76 -3.59 25.55
N GLU A 214 -4.16 -2.62 24.73
CA GLU A 214 -5.31 -2.76 23.81
C GLU A 214 -5.07 -3.83 22.75
N LEU A 215 -3.83 -4.00 22.31
CA LEU A 215 -3.41 -5.06 21.38
C LEU A 215 -3.18 -6.42 22.07
N GLY A 216 -3.43 -6.54 23.39
CA GLY A 216 -3.29 -7.79 24.13
C GLY A 216 -1.84 -8.14 24.56
N TYR A 217 -0.91 -7.19 24.43
CA TYR A 217 0.44 -7.36 24.96
C TYR A 217 0.47 -6.91 26.44
N GLU A 218 0.66 -7.85 27.34
CA GLU A 218 0.94 -7.52 28.75
C GLU A 218 2.36 -6.98 28.86
N SER A 219 2.51 -5.76 29.39
CA SER A 219 3.84 -5.25 29.79
C SER A 219 4.33 -6.05 31.01
N ASN A 220 5.29 -6.93 30.80
CA ASN A 220 6.06 -7.53 31.89
C ASN A 220 6.91 -6.48 32.62
#